data_fad3187d5efc7516b69d02ee6a969348
#
_entry.id   fad3187d5efc7516b69d02ee6a969348
#
_cell.length_a   1.000
_cell.length_b   1.000
_cell.length_c   1.000
_cell.angle_alpha   90.00
_cell.angle_beta   90.00
_cell.angle_gamma   90.00
#
_symmetry.space_group_name_H-M   'P 1'
#
loop_
_entity.id
_entity.type
_entity.pdbx_description
1 polymer ?
#
loop_
_entity_poly.entity_id
_entity_poly.type
_entity_poly.pdbx_seq_one_letter_code
_entity_poly.pdbx_strand_id
1 'polypeptide(L)'
;MKIAIEAQRIFRKDKHGMDFVILETLKELQKRKDGNEYYVFVAPGEDRCLEESENLHIIELRCPTYPLWEQIALPRAVRKLKADLLHCTSNTAPLWCPVPLVLTLHDIIYLEPRQHRSSSFYQEMGWHYRRLIVPRILKKARKIITVSQFECTRIREALQLPKEVIKAVYNGYSAYFTMQETPDESIVQKYIPHPDFLFFLGNTDPKKNAARTLKAVSYTHLR
;
A
#
# COMPACT_ATOMS: atom_id res chain seq x y z
N MET A 1 -0.90 -9.73 -22.18
CA MET A 1 -1.33 -10.51 -20.98
C MET A 1 -2.44 -9.79 -20.27
N LYS A 2 -3.39 -10.54 -19.67
CA LYS A 2 -4.41 -9.99 -18.77
C LYS A 2 -3.91 -10.02 -17.33
N ILE A 3 -3.57 -8.87 -16.77
CA ILE A 3 -3.03 -8.73 -15.43
C ILE A 3 -4.12 -8.21 -14.51
N ALA A 4 -4.56 -9.04 -13.56
CA ALA A 4 -5.48 -8.65 -12.51
C ALA A 4 -4.71 -7.94 -11.38
N ILE A 5 -5.19 -6.80 -10.92
CA ILE A 5 -4.55 -6.02 -9.85
C ILE A 5 -5.57 -5.77 -8.73
N GLU A 6 -5.24 -6.18 -7.52
CA GLU A 6 -6.01 -5.84 -6.32
C GLU A 6 -5.69 -4.40 -5.92
N ALA A 7 -6.73 -3.56 -5.89
CA ALA A 7 -6.66 -2.18 -5.45
C ALA A 7 -7.94 -1.79 -4.69
N GLN A 8 -8.40 -2.67 -3.82
CA GLN A 8 -9.71 -2.61 -3.16
C GLN A 8 -10.03 -1.23 -2.57
N ARG A 9 -9.04 -0.52 -2.02
CA ARG A 9 -9.26 0.67 -1.20
C ARG A 9 -9.00 2.00 -1.87
N ILE A 10 -8.64 2.02 -3.16
CA ILE A 10 -8.24 3.28 -3.82
C ILE A 10 -9.39 4.30 -3.96
N PHE A 11 -10.65 3.85 -3.97
CA PHE A 11 -11.81 4.74 -4.08
C PHE A 11 -12.37 5.22 -2.73
N ARG A 12 -11.73 4.87 -1.61
CA ARG A 12 -12.14 5.41 -0.32
C ARG A 12 -11.69 6.87 -0.17
N LYS A 13 -12.45 7.66 0.59
CA LYS A 13 -12.15 9.07 0.87
C LYS A 13 -10.80 9.24 1.57
N ASP A 14 -10.61 8.53 2.67
CA ASP A 14 -9.39 8.62 3.49
C ASP A 14 -8.40 7.54 3.07
N LYS A 15 -7.48 7.87 2.18
CA LYS A 15 -6.43 6.97 1.71
C LYS A 15 -5.25 6.93 2.67
N HIS A 16 -4.60 5.77 2.75
CA HIS A 16 -3.34 5.57 3.47
C HIS A 16 -2.18 5.42 2.48
N GLY A 17 -0.95 5.40 2.98
CA GLY A 17 0.26 5.32 2.14
C GLY A 17 0.24 4.19 1.11
N MET A 18 -0.21 2.98 1.48
CA MET A 18 -0.31 1.86 0.53
C MET A 18 -1.30 2.11 -0.60
N ASP A 19 -2.40 2.84 -0.33
CA ASP A 19 -3.40 3.16 -1.35
C ASP A 19 -2.85 4.17 -2.35
N PHE A 20 -2.02 5.12 -1.90
CA PHE A 20 -1.31 6.05 -2.80
C PHE A 20 -0.24 5.35 -3.63
N VAL A 21 0.51 4.41 -3.05
CA VAL A 21 1.52 3.63 -3.80
C VAL A 21 0.88 2.91 -4.98
N ILE A 22 -0.25 2.21 -4.74
CA ILE A 22 -0.92 1.52 -5.85
C ILE A 22 -1.57 2.48 -6.83
N LEU A 23 -2.20 3.57 -6.36
CA LEU A 23 -2.82 4.57 -7.24
C LEU A 23 -1.81 5.18 -8.21
N GLU A 24 -0.66 5.64 -7.71
CA GLU A 24 0.39 6.20 -8.56
C GLU A 24 1.00 5.13 -9.50
N THR A 25 1.14 3.90 -9.03
CA THR A 25 1.55 2.78 -9.89
C THR A 25 0.57 2.54 -11.04
N LEU A 26 -0.74 2.57 -10.77
CA LEU A 26 -1.79 2.39 -11.79
C LEU A 26 -1.78 3.52 -12.82
N LYS A 27 -1.61 4.77 -12.38
CA LYS A 27 -1.46 5.93 -13.28
C LYS A 27 -0.25 5.77 -14.22
N GLU A 28 0.85 5.21 -13.74
CA GLU A 28 2.02 4.95 -14.59
C GLU A 28 1.79 3.74 -15.53
N LEU A 29 1.06 2.71 -15.08
CA LEU A 29 0.69 1.58 -15.94
C LEU A 29 -0.23 2.00 -17.09
N GLN A 30 -1.12 2.97 -16.90
CA GLN A 30 -1.96 3.53 -17.95
C GLN A 30 -1.15 4.11 -19.12
N LYS A 31 0.02 4.67 -18.83
CA LYS A 31 0.90 5.29 -19.84
C LYS A 31 1.71 4.26 -20.64
N ARG A 32 1.74 3.00 -20.20
CA ARG A 32 2.58 1.97 -20.84
C ARG A 32 1.92 1.42 -22.10
N LYS A 33 2.77 1.18 -23.11
CA LYS A 33 2.40 0.54 -24.38
C LYS A 33 3.13 -0.79 -24.51
N ASP A 34 2.93 -1.68 -23.52
CA ASP A 34 3.62 -2.97 -23.42
C ASP A 34 2.77 -4.17 -23.89
N GLY A 35 1.59 -3.90 -24.47
CA GLY A 35 0.66 -4.92 -24.94
C GLY A 35 -0.04 -5.72 -23.85
N ASN A 36 0.05 -5.25 -22.56
CA ASN A 36 -0.69 -5.84 -21.47
C ASN A 36 -2.01 -5.10 -21.25
N GLU A 37 -3.02 -5.82 -20.79
CA GLU A 37 -4.28 -5.30 -20.30
C GLU A 37 -4.33 -5.42 -18.77
N TYR A 38 -4.59 -4.32 -18.09
CA TYR A 38 -4.64 -4.23 -16.63
C TYR A 38 -6.09 -4.17 -16.15
N TYR A 39 -6.49 -5.12 -15.33
CA TYR A 39 -7.84 -5.21 -14.76
C TYR A 39 -7.76 -4.93 -13.26
N VAL A 40 -8.20 -3.75 -12.86
CA VAL A 40 -8.08 -3.22 -11.50
C VAL A 40 -9.35 -3.54 -10.72
N PHE A 41 -9.23 -4.39 -9.71
CA PHE A 41 -10.33 -4.77 -8.85
C PHE A 41 -10.42 -3.84 -7.64
N VAL A 42 -11.54 -3.15 -7.49
CA VAL A 42 -11.78 -2.15 -6.44
C VAL A 42 -13.07 -2.44 -5.68
N ALA A 43 -13.19 -1.94 -4.45
CA ALA A 43 -14.48 -1.79 -3.79
C ALA A 43 -15.12 -0.46 -4.22
N PRO A 44 -16.47 -0.34 -4.22
CA PRO A 44 -17.13 0.92 -4.41
C PRO A 44 -16.66 1.97 -3.40
N GLY A 45 -16.55 3.22 -3.85
CA GLY A 45 -16.16 4.34 -3.01
C GLY A 45 -16.52 5.68 -3.64
N GLU A 46 -16.37 6.75 -2.86
CA GLU A 46 -16.78 8.11 -3.27
C GLU A 46 -15.70 8.80 -4.13
N ASP A 47 -14.43 8.49 -3.90
CA ASP A 47 -13.31 9.15 -4.57
C ASP A 47 -12.90 8.39 -5.84
N ARG A 48 -13.37 8.89 -6.99
CA ARG A 48 -13.10 8.35 -8.33
C ARG A 48 -11.75 8.83 -8.88
N CYS A 49 -10.69 8.64 -8.13
CA CYS A 49 -9.34 9.13 -8.41
C CYS A 49 -8.59 8.42 -9.56
N LEU A 50 -9.18 7.38 -10.15
CA LEU A 50 -8.65 6.64 -11.29
C LEU A 50 -9.75 6.43 -12.31
N GLU A 51 -9.47 6.71 -13.58
CA GLU A 51 -10.36 6.48 -14.71
C GLU A 51 -9.84 5.31 -15.56
N GLU A 52 -10.71 4.73 -16.37
CA GLU A 52 -10.33 3.71 -17.34
C GLU A 52 -9.52 4.31 -18.50
N SER A 53 -8.72 3.47 -19.14
CA SER A 53 -7.97 3.81 -20.35
C SER A 53 -7.99 2.64 -21.33
N GLU A 54 -7.38 2.80 -22.50
CA GLU A 54 -7.30 1.76 -23.51
C GLU A 54 -6.76 0.42 -22.97
N ASN A 55 -5.78 0.48 -22.06
CA ASN A 55 -5.09 -0.69 -21.49
C ASN A 55 -5.43 -0.96 -20.02
N LEU A 56 -6.28 -0.13 -19.36
CA LEU A 56 -6.63 -0.30 -17.95
C LEU A 56 -8.15 -0.22 -17.75
N HIS A 57 -8.71 -1.29 -17.17
CA HIS A 57 -10.14 -1.48 -16.93
C HIS A 57 -10.43 -1.60 -15.44
N ILE A 58 -11.51 -0.98 -14.96
CA ILE A 58 -11.88 -0.96 -13.54
C ILE A 58 -13.05 -1.90 -13.30
N ILE A 59 -12.91 -2.83 -12.37
CA ILE A 59 -13.94 -3.80 -12.00
C ILE A 59 -14.30 -3.59 -10.53
N GLU A 60 -15.49 -3.09 -10.28
CA GLU A 60 -16.00 -2.95 -8.92
C GLU A 60 -16.57 -4.27 -8.40
N LEU A 61 -16.09 -4.70 -7.24
CA LEU A 61 -16.62 -5.84 -6.52
C LEU A 61 -17.26 -5.40 -5.21
N ARG A 62 -18.57 -5.62 -5.08
CA ARG A 62 -19.32 -5.34 -3.86
C ARG A 62 -19.29 -6.55 -2.93
N CYS A 63 -18.84 -6.34 -1.71
CA CYS A 63 -18.81 -7.38 -0.70
C CYS A 63 -18.91 -6.75 0.71
N PRO A 64 -19.61 -7.37 1.67
CA PRO A 64 -19.89 -6.76 2.96
C PRO A 64 -18.65 -6.62 3.85
N THR A 65 -17.62 -7.46 3.65
CA THR A 65 -16.40 -7.42 4.45
C THR A 65 -15.15 -7.62 3.60
N TYR A 66 -14.03 -7.08 4.07
CA TYR A 66 -12.74 -7.25 3.41
C TYR A 66 -12.33 -8.74 3.23
N PRO A 67 -12.41 -9.60 4.25
CA PRO A 67 -12.07 -11.01 4.08
C PRO A 67 -12.90 -11.72 3.02
N LEU A 68 -14.21 -11.49 2.94
CA LEU A 68 -15.08 -12.07 1.92
C LEU A 68 -14.74 -11.51 0.53
N TRP A 69 -14.44 -10.22 0.46
CA TRP A 69 -14.02 -9.57 -0.78
C TRP A 69 -12.72 -10.21 -1.31
N GLU A 70 -11.70 -10.33 -0.47
CA GLU A 70 -10.39 -10.85 -0.84
C GLU A 70 -10.40 -12.37 -1.08
N GLN A 71 -11.04 -13.14 -0.18
CA GLN A 71 -10.95 -14.60 -0.22
C GLN A 71 -11.96 -15.27 -1.18
N ILE A 72 -13.04 -14.57 -1.53
CA ILE A 72 -14.13 -15.14 -2.33
C ILE A 72 -14.40 -14.34 -3.61
N ALA A 73 -14.71 -13.05 -3.49
CA ALA A 73 -15.12 -12.25 -4.63
C ALA A 73 -13.97 -12.06 -5.64
N LEU A 74 -12.80 -11.65 -5.16
CA LEU A 74 -11.62 -11.42 -6.00
C LEU A 74 -11.19 -12.68 -6.78
N PRO A 75 -10.93 -13.85 -6.18
CA PRO A 75 -10.49 -15.02 -6.95
C PRO A 75 -11.54 -15.54 -7.93
N ARG A 76 -12.84 -15.40 -7.61
CA ARG A 76 -13.91 -15.73 -8.56
C ARG A 76 -13.91 -14.81 -9.77
N ALA A 77 -13.73 -13.50 -9.55
CA ALA A 77 -13.69 -12.50 -10.61
C ALA A 77 -12.44 -12.70 -11.49
N VAL A 78 -11.28 -12.93 -10.89
CA VAL A 78 -10.02 -13.25 -11.58
C VAL A 78 -10.16 -14.49 -12.47
N ARG A 79 -10.80 -15.55 -11.95
CA ARG A 79 -11.07 -16.76 -12.73
C ARG A 79 -12.03 -16.50 -13.89
N LYS A 80 -13.12 -15.75 -13.66
CA LYS A 80 -14.10 -15.39 -14.69
C LYS A 80 -13.48 -14.55 -15.80
N LEU A 81 -12.59 -13.64 -15.44
CA LEU A 81 -11.81 -12.81 -16.37
C LEU A 81 -10.84 -13.64 -17.22
N LYS A 82 -10.45 -14.83 -16.76
CA LYS A 82 -9.35 -15.63 -17.33
C LYS A 82 -8.04 -14.81 -17.33
N ALA A 83 -7.72 -14.17 -16.22
CA ALA A 83 -6.48 -13.43 -16.07
C ALA A 83 -5.27 -14.39 -16.12
N ASP A 84 -4.13 -13.88 -16.58
CA ASP A 84 -2.86 -14.61 -16.63
C ASP A 84 -2.08 -14.53 -15.32
N LEU A 85 -2.33 -13.45 -14.54
CA LEU A 85 -1.63 -13.11 -13.31
C LEU A 85 -2.55 -12.34 -12.37
N LEU A 86 -2.39 -12.55 -11.05
CA LEU A 86 -2.96 -11.67 -10.01
C LEU A 86 -1.84 -10.99 -9.24
N HIS A 87 -1.87 -9.66 -9.17
CA HIS A 87 -1.03 -8.85 -8.30
C HIS A 87 -1.85 -8.31 -7.14
N CYS A 88 -1.58 -8.77 -5.92
CA CYS A 88 -2.14 -8.21 -4.69
C CYS A 88 -1.19 -7.19 -4.09
N THR A 89 -1.69 -6.00 -3.76
CA THR A 89 -0.87 -4.81 -3.48
C THR A 89 -0.89 -4.37 -2.02
N SER A 90 -1.69 -5.01 -1.16
CA SER A 90 -2.01 -4.52 0.19
C SER A 90 -1.61 -5.49 1.31
N ASN A 91 -0.44 -6.11 1.24
CA ASN A 91 0.13 -7.05 2.22
C ASN A 91 -0.58 -8.41 2.31
N THR A 92 -1.79 -8.56 1.80
CA THR A 92 -2.58 -9.80 1.86
C THR A 92 -3.04 -10.24 0.47
N ALA A 93 -3.46 -11.49 0.35
CA ALA A 93 -3.98 -12.05 -0.90
C ALA A 93 -4.90 -13.25 -0.60
N PRO A 94 -5.68 -13.72 -1.58
CA PRO A 94 -6.47 -14.93 -1.42
C PRO A 94 -5.61 -16.16 -1.13
N LEU A 95 -6.05 -16.99 -0.17
CA LEU A 95 -5.42 -18.30 0.12
C LEU A 95 -5.52 -19.26 -1.07
N TRP A 96 -6.59 -19.13 -1.85
CA TRP A 96 -6.75 -19.81 -3.12
C TRP A 96 -6.71 -18.79 -4.25
N CYS A 97 -5.72 -18.93 -5.12
CA CYS A 97 -5.56 -18.08 -6.29
C CYS A 97 -5.61 -18.96 -7.56
N PRO A 98 -6.49 -18.66 -8.52
CA PRO A 98 -6.63 -19.46 -9.73
C PRO A 98 -5.50 -19.28 -10.75
N VAL A 99 -4.64 -18.30 -10.53
CA VAL A 99 -3.55 -17.89 -11.42
C VAL A 99 -2.27 -17.62 -10.61
N PRO A 100 -1.09 -17.49 -11.23
CA PRO A 100 0.12 -17.07 -10.55
C PRO A 100 -0.07 -15.79 -9.75
N LEU A 101 0.41 -15.78 -8.50
CA LEU A 101 0.27 -14.67 -7.57
C LEU A 101 1.58 -13.88 -7.46
N VAL A 102 1.49 -12.56 -7.64
CA VAL A 102 2.49 -11.58 -7.20
C VAL A 102 1.94 -10.84 -6.00
N LEU A 103 2.74 -10.67 -4.96
CA LEU A 103 2.33 -9.99 -3.73
C LEU A 103 3.26 -8.80 -3.47
N THR A 104 2.69 -7.59 -3.27
CA THR A 104 3.44 -6.51 -2.65
C THR A 104 3.27 -6.58 -1.13
N LEU A 105 4.37 -6.81 -0.44
CA LEU A 105 4.48 -6.86 1.01
C LEU A 105 5.27 -5.64 1.47
N HIS A 106 4.58 -4.62 2.00
CA HIS A 106 5.19 -3.36 2.38
C HIS A 106 6.04 -3.48 3.65
N ASP A 107 5.56 -4.26 4.63
CA ASP A 107 6.21 -4.51 5.91
C ASP A 107 5.73 -5.81 6.55
N ILE A 108 6.39 -6.20 7.64
CA ILE A 108 6.02 -7.35 8.48
C ILE A 108 5.74 -6.95 9.93
N ILE A 109 5.34 -5.71 10.17
CA ILE A 109 5.04 -5.17 11.51
C ILE A 109 4.04 -6.05 12.29
N TYR A 110 3.10 -6.67 11.59
CA TYR A 110 2.11 -7.57 12.19
C TYR A 110 2.72 -8.85 12.80
N LEU A 111 3.97 -9.20 12.49
CA LEU A 111 4.71 -10.31 13.12
C LEU A 111 5.42 -9.89 14.41
N GLU A 112 5.65 -8.60 14.62
CA GLU A 112 6.30 -8.08 15.80
C GLU A 112 5.42 -8.25 17.06
N PRO A 113 6.05 -8.43 18.24
CA PRO A 113 5.34 -8.38 19.51
C PRO A 113 4.63 -7.01 19.67
N ARG A 114 3.36 -7.04 20.00
CA ARG A 114 2.61 -5.81 20.29
C ARG A 114 2.94 -5.30 21.67
N GLN A 115 3.32 -4.03 21.76
CA GLN A 115 3.49 -3.33 23.03
C GLN A 115 2.15 -2.87 23.62
N HIS A 116 1.18 -2.57 22.76
CA HIS A 116 -0.17 -2.13 23.18
C HIS A 116 -1.26 -2.78 22.32
N ARG A 117 -2.40 -3.11 22.93
CA ARG A 117 -3.60 -3.51 22.19
C ARG A 117 -4.19 -2.31 21.45
N SER A 118 -4.71 -2.53 20.26
CA SER A 118 -5.45 -1.50 19.54
C SER A 118 -6.74 -1.15 20.29
N SER A 119 -7.10 0.13 20.30
CA SER A 119 -8.40 0.59 20.82
C SER A 119 -9.58 0.22 19.93
N SER A 120 -9.32 -0.20 18.66
CA SER A 120 -10.34 -0.53 17.69
C SER A 120 -10.42 -2.04 17.47
N PHE A 121 -11.62 -2.63 17.65
CA PHE A 121 -11.92 -4.03 17.33
C PHE A 121 -11.60 -4.39 15.87
N TYR A 122 -11.86 -3.46 14.95
CA TYR A 122 -11.55 -3.63 13.53
C TYR A 122 -10.04 -3.79 13.27
N GLN A 123 -9.21 -2.98 13.92
CA GLN A 123 -7.75 -3.09 13.82
C GLN A 123 -7.23 -4.39 14.42
N GLU A 124 -7.84 -4.84 15.51
CA GLU A 124 -7.52 -6.12 16.15
C GLU A 124 -7.80 -7.29 15.23
N MET A 125 -9.01 -7.34 14.65
CA MET A 125 -9.36 -8.36 13.64
C MET A 125 -8.42 -8.33 12.43
N GLY A 126 -8.08 -7.14 11.93
CA GLY A 126 -7.16 -6.97 10.81
C GLY A 126 -5.75 -7.47 11.11
N TRP A 127 -5.29 -7.32 12.35
CA TRP A 127 -4.00 -7.84 12.80
C TRP A 127 -3.99 -9.38 12.84
N HIS A 128 -5.00 -10.01 13.44
CA HIS A 128 -5.15 -11.47 13.46
C HIS A 128 -5.29 -12.04 12.05
N TYR A 129 -6.06 -11.39 11.18
CA TYR A 129 -6.23 -11.78 9.80
C TYR A 129 -4.89 -11.84 9.07
N ARG A 130 -4.06 -10.78 9.17
CA ARG A 130 -2.74 -10.75 8.54
C ARG A 130 -1.82 -11.83 9.07
N ARG A 131 -1.77 -12.04 10.37
CA ARG A 131 -0.95 -13.11 10.98
C ARG A 131 -1.35 -14.50 10.50
N LEU A 132 -2.64 -14.71 10.23
CA LEU A 132 -3.16 -15.98 9.71
C LEU A 132 -2.86 -16.15 8.22
N ILE A 133 -3.14 -15.12 7.42
CA ILE A 133 -3.12 -15.19 5.95
C ILE A 133 -1.71 -15.08 5.39
N VAL A 134 -0.94 -14.07 5.80
CA VAL A 134 0.31 -13.73 5.13
C VAL A 134 1.35 -14.86 5.14
N PRO A 135 1.63 -15.57 6.22
CA PRO A 135 2.59 -16.69 6.18
C PRO A 135 2.18 -17.82 5.22
N ARG A 136 0.87 -17.98 4.98
CA ARG A 136 0.34 -19.00 4.07
C ARG A 136 0.43 -18.60 2.61
N ILE A 137 0.13 -17.35 2.29
CA ILE A 137 0.19 -16.84 0.91
C ILE A 137 1.62 -16.67 0.42
N LEU A 138 2.57 -16.32 1.29
CA LEU A 138 3.97 -16.17 0.93
C LEU A 138 4.56 -17.47 0.36
N LYS A 139 4.15 -18.62 0.87
CA LYS A 139 4.55 -19.93 0.33
C LYS A 139 4.00 -20.22 -1.05
N LYS A 140 2.96 -19.50 -1.47
CA LYS A 140 2.26 -19.68 -2.75
C LYS A 140 2.59 -18.58 -3.76
N ALA A 141 3.11 -17.45 -3.28
CA ALA A 141 3.46 -16.33 -4.13
C ALA A 141 4.59 -16.70 -5.10
N ARG A 142 4.39 -16.44 -6.37
CA ARG A 142 5.41 -16.63 -7.41
C ARG A 142 6.53 -15.60 -7.29
N LYS A 143 6.16 -14.37 -6.91
CA LYS A 143 7.08 -13.26 -6.61
C LYS A 143 6.50 -12.40 -5.50
N ILE A 144 7.40 -11.85 -4.70
CA ILE A 144 7.11 -10.88 -3.65
C ILE A 144 7.85 -9.60 -3.98
N ILE A 145 7.14 -8.50 -3.97
CA ILE A 145 7.69 -7.16 -4.12
C ILE A 145 7.68 -6.49 -2.74
N THR A 146 8.73 -5.78 -2.38
CA THR A 146 8.75 -4.93 -1.19
C THR A 146 9.36 -3.58 -1.51
N VAL A 147 9.16 -2.60 -0.64
CA VAL A 147 9.38 -1.18 -0.96
C VAL A 147 10.80 -0.68 -0.69
N SER A 148 11.66 -1.50 -0.06
CA SER A 148 13.04 -1.13 0.21
C SER A 148 13.95 -2.34 0.35
N GLN A 149 15.26 -2.14 0.19
CA GLN A 149 16.25 -3.20 0.42
C GLN A 149 16.31 -3.61 1.90
N PHE A 150 16.07 -2.67 2.81
CA PHE A 150 15.97 -2.95 4.24
C PHE A 150 14.83 -3.94 4.53
N GLU A 151 13.61 -3.66 4.07
CA GLU A 151 12.47 -4.57 4.25
C GLU A 151 12.67 -5.88 3.48
N CYS A 152 13.31 -5.86 2.31
CA CYS A 152 13.63 -7.08 1.56
C CYS A 152 14.49 -8.05 2.39
N THR A 153 15.54 -7.54 3.01
CA THR A 153 16.41 -8.33 3.88
C THR A 153 15.66 -8.84 5.11
N ARG A 154 14.94 -7.94 5.79
CA ARG A 154 14.18 -8.24 6.99
C ARG A 154 13.08 -9.28 6.76
N ILE A 155 12.30 -9.14 5.68
CA ILE A 155 11.24 -10.09 5.30
C ILE A 155 11.85 -11.46 4.96
N ARG A 156 12.95 -11.47 4.19
CA ARG A 156 13.63 -12.68 3.79
C ARG A 156 14.14 -13.48 4.99
N GLU A 157 14.78 -12.81 5.95
CA GLU A 157 15.33 -13.43 7.16
C GLU A 157 14.22 -13.91 8.09
N ALA A 158 13.23 -13.07 8.38
CA ALA A 158 12.12 -13.41 9.29
C ALA A 158 11.25 -14.57 8.78
N LEU A 159 11.13 -14.73 7.47
CA LEU A 159 10.23 -15.71 6.83
C LEU A 159 11.00 -16.79 6.06
N GLN A 160 12.33 -16.80 6.13
CA GLN A 160 13.21 -17.77 5.47
C GLN A 160 12.92 -17.94 3.97
N LEU A 161 12.71 -16.81 3.27
CA LEU A 161 12.39 -16.82 1.85
C LEU A 161 13.63 -16.93 0.97
N PRO A 162 13.57 -17.68 -0.15
CA PRO A 162 14.62 -17.69 -1.16
C PRO A 162 14.82 -16.30 -1.75
N LYS A 163 16.08 -15.95 -2.06
CA LYS A 163 16.43 -14.62 -2.62
C LYS A 163 15.70 -14.33 -3.95
N GLU A 164 15.46 -15.35 -4.73
CA GLU A 164 14.85 -15.28 -6.06
C GLU A 164 13.34 -14.96 -6.01
N VAL A 165 12.70 -15.19 -4.87
CA VAL A 165 11.25 -15.00 -4.71
C VAL A 165 10.90 -13.56 -4.35
N ILE A 166 11.79 -12.85 -3.65
CA ILE A 166 11.55 -11.49 -3.17
C ILE A 166 12.48 -10.48 -3.84
N LYS A 167 11.93 -9.31 -4.20
CA LYS A 167 12.67 -8.20 -4.79
C LYS A 167 12.24 -6.87 -4.20
N ALA A 168 13.21 -6.01 -3.89
CA ALA A 168 12.94 -4.63 -3.55
C ALA A 168 12.66 -3.81 -4.82
N VAL A 169 11.56 -3.07 -4.81
CA VAL A 169 11.21 -2.06 -5.80
C VAL A 169 10.84 -0.80 -5.03
N TYR A 170 11.68 0.22 -5.11
CA TYR A 170 11.48 1.46 -4.37
C TYR A 170 10.27 2.22 -4.90
N ASN A 171 9.53 2.83 -3.99
CA ASN A 171 8.47 3.76 -4.38
C ASN A 171 9.10 5.00 -5.04
N GLY A 172 8.44 5.50 -6.08
CA GLY A 172 8.71 6.82 -6.63
C GLY A 172 7.98 7.90 -5.84
N TYR A 173 7.94 9.08 -6.41
CA TYR A 173 7.13 10.20 -5.93
C TYR A 173 6.14 10.63 -7.02
N SER A 174 5.03 11.22 -6.62
CA SER A 174 4.00 11.68 -7.55
C SER A 174 4.51 12.88 -8.36
N ALA A 175 4.12 12.95 -9.63
CA ALA A 175 4.37 14.13 -10.48
C ALA A 175 3.81 15.44 -9.88
N TYR A 176 2.81 15.34 -8.99
CA TYR A 176 2.29 16.47 -8.23
C TYR A 176 3.39 17.25 -7.49
N PHE A 177 4.40 16.56 -6.94
CA PHE A 177 5.52 17.20 -6.23
C PHE A 177 6.60 17.77 -7.15
N THR A 178 6.50 17.59 -8.46
CA THR A 178 7.41 18.17 -9.45
C THR A 178 6.83 19.40 -10.15
N MET A 179 5.55 19.69 -9.96
CA MET A 179 4.94 20.91 -10.44
C MET A 179 5.56 22.09 -9.68
N GLN A 180 6.26 22.95 -10.41
CA GLN A 180 6.77 24.21 -9.89
C GLN A 180 5.60 25.22 -9.76
N GLU A 181 4.70 24.95 -8.85
CA GLU A 181 3.83 26.01 -8.35
C GLU A 181 4.68 26.89 -7.43
N THR A 182 4.63 28.20 -7.64
CA THR A 182 5.19 29.15 -6.68
C THR A 182 4.59 28.84 -5.32
N PRO A 183 5.41 28.57 -4.28
CA PRO A 183 4.89 28.24 -2.97
C PRO A 183 3.93 29.35 -2.50
N ASP A 184 2.74 28.96 -2.08
CA ASP A 184 1.82 29.89 -1.44
C ASP A 184 2.30 30.18 -0.02
N GLU A 185 3.12 31.21 0.10
CA GLU A 185 3.69 31.64 1.38
C GLU A 185 2.61 32.02 2.40
N SER A 186 1.41 32.40 1.96
CA SER A 186 0.31 32.73 2.84
C SER A 186 -0.13 31.56 3.71
N ILE A 187 -0.03 30.32 3.19
CA ILE A 187 -0.32 29.10 3.93
C ILE A 187 0.68 28.94 5.09
N VAL A 188 1.96 29.15 4.82
CA VAL A 188 3.01 29.03 5.83
C VAL A 188 2.83 30.11 6.90
N GLN A 189 2.65 31.37 6.48
CA GLN A 189 2.47 32.53 7.37
C GLN A 189 1.26 32.37 8.31
N LYS A 190 0.20 31.69 7.87
CA LYS A 190 -0.98 31.38 8.69
C LYS A 190 -0.66 30.55 9.95
N TYR A 191 0.35 29.68 9.87
CA TYR A 191 0.71 28.76 10.94
C TYR A 191 2.00 29.15 11.66
N ILE A 192 2.90 29.84 10.98
CA ILE A 192 4.26 30.13 11.44
C ILE A 192 4.60 31.59 11.18
N PRO A 193 4.79 32.42 12.23
CA PRO A 193 5.08 33.85 12.08
C PRO A 193 6.52 34.17 11.61
N HIS A 194 7.41 33.15 11.64
CA HIS A 194 8.82 33.32 11.28
C HIS A 194 9.18 32.48 10.04
N PRO A 195 10.07 32.96 9.16
CA PRO A 195 10.44 32.25 7.93
C PRO A 195 11.24 30.96 8.18
N ASP A 196 11.96 30.89 9.30
CA ASP A 196 12.77 29.74 9.66
C ASP A 196 11.97 28.77 10.54
N PHE A 197 11.69 27.57 10.03
CA PHE A 197 11.00 26.54 10.78
C PHE A 197 11.50 25.14 10.44
N LEU A 198 11.30 24.20 11.37
CA LEU A 198 11.52 22.79 11.16
C LEU A 198 10.18 22.09 10.98
N PHE A 199 10.00 21.45 9.84
CA PHE A 199 8.80 20.66 9.56
C PHE A 199 9.02 19.19 9.93
N PHE A 200 8.15 18.65 10.77
CA PHE A 200 8.15 17.24 11.16
C PHE A 200 6.81 16.57 10.84
N LEU A 201 6.81 15.67 9.85
CA LEU A 201 5.64 14.86 9.52
C LEU A 201 5.54 13.65 10.47
N GLY A 202 4.83 13.83 11.56
CA GLY A 202 4.66 12.80 12.59
C GLY A 202 3.23 12.66 13.07
N ASN A 203 3.05 11.72 13.99
CA ASN A 203 1.83 11.55 14.76
C ASN A 203 2.17 11.05 16.18
N THR A 204 1.18 10.69 16.98
CA THR A 204 1.35 10.19 18.36
C THR A 204 1.84 8.74 18.44
N ASP A 205 2.01 8.03 17.32
CA ASP A 205 2.55 6.67 17.32
C ASP A 205 4.01 6.69 17.83
N PRO A 206 4.36 5.88 18.84
CA PRO A 206 5.74 5.80 19.37
C PRO A 206 6.80 5.56 18.32
N LYS A 207 6.49 4.87 17.22
CA LYS A 207 7.39 4.62 16.09
C LYS A 207 7.82 5.90 15.36
N LYS A 208 7.03 6.96 15.43
CA LYS A 208 7.37 8.27 14.85
C LYS A 208 8.33 9.08 15.71
N ASN A 209 8.54 8.62 16.96
CA ASN A 209 9.53 9.18 17.89
C ASN A 209 9.42 10.70 18.10
N ALA A 210 8.19 11.23 18.05
CA ALA A 210 7.91 12.67 18.17
C ALA A 210 8.52 13.29 19.44
N ALA A 211 8.45 12.60 20.58
CA ALA A 211 9.00 13.10 21.84
C ALA A 211 10.53 13.35 21.77
N ARG A 212 11.29 12.45 21.15
CA ARG A 212 12.74 12.66 21.00
C ARG A 212 13.05 13.74 19.96
N THR A 213 12.26 13.83 18.90
CA THR A 213 12.39 14.89 17.89
C THR A 213 12.18 16.25 18.53
N LEU A 214 11.09 16.44 19.29
CA LEU A 214 10.82 17.68 20.04
C LEU A 214 11.96 18.02 21.02
N LYS A 215 12.43 17.02 21.76
CA LYS A 215 13.55 17.22 22.71
C LYS A 215 14.85 17.64 22.00
N ALA A 216 15.17 17.07 20.85
CA ALA A 216 16.35 17.46 20.08
C ALA A 216 16.23 18.89 19.55
N VAL A 217 15.06 19.28 19.04
CA VAL A 217 14.82 20.63 18.51
C VAL A 217 14.83 21.67 19.64
N SER A 218 14.20 21.39 20.80
CA SER A 218 14.18 22.32 21.93
C SER A 218 15.57 22.66 22.45
N TYR A 219 16.50 21.70 22.39
CA TYR A 219 17.87 21.94 22.80
C TYR A 219 18.65 22.85 21.84
N THR A 220 18.37 22.78 20.55
CA THR A 220 19.15 23.45 19.49
C THR A 220 18.56 24.79 19.02
N HIS A 221 17.24 24.98 19.09
CA HIS A 221 16.53 26.06 18.39
C HIS A 221 15.59 26.90 19.25
N LEU A 222 15.32 26.50 20.51
CA LEU A 222 14.44 27.24 21.43
C LEU A 222 15.20 27.96 22.55
N ARG A 223 16.45 28.33 22.32
CA ARG A 223 17.23 29.20 23.21
C ARG A 223 17.19 30.62 22.72
#